data_ba4f472200e9b59bb1ce3264ed795462
#
_entry.id   ba4f472200e9b59bb1ce3264ed795462
#
_cell.length_a   1.000
_cell.length_b   1.000
_cell.length_c   1.000
_cell.angle_alpha   90.00
_cell.angle_beta   90.00
_cell.angle_gamma   90.00
#
_symmetry.space_group_name_H-M   'P 1'
#
loop_
_entity.id
_entity.type
_entity.pdbx_description
1 polymer ?
#
loop_
_entity_poly.entity_id
_entity_poly.type
_entity_poly.pdbx_seq_one_letter_code
_entity_poly.pdbx_strand_id
1 'polypeptide(L)'
;MYEVPRLAIQIASAILYFILVRYMIKPYGLTREERYLGLPLGFVFLGVSEVLLAIGIITPLSELGTISLIMRTFAFVFLAFTYYFSREPTRNSRFVWIITLSFIIVGLTTLCLSLVSAPLMTTGISANFGIFLRILALFCLSYICIHTLRSHTKEPDPTTIWIPIGFLLLAISQYSQLIRAADENYLYGVAFIGGLTARFIGLAIFLFTAYRTFNKSRKSEGIDEKNRS
;
A
#
# COMPACT_ATOMS: atom_id res chain seq x y z
N MET A 1 -22.76 -16.19 1.59
CA MET A 1 -22.43 -16.39 3.01
C MET A 1 -21.12 -15.73 3.46
N TYR A 2 -20.18 -15.41 2.55
CA TYR A 2 -18.87 -14.80 2.88
C TYR A 2 -18.80 -13.27 2.74
N GLU A 3 -19.90 -12.58 2.42
CA GLU A 3 -19.89 -11.13 2.17
C GLU A 3 -19.69 -10.30 3.46
N VAL A 4 -20.35 -10.70 4.54
CA VAL A 4 -20.25 -9.99 5.83
C VAL A 4 -18.83 -10.05 6.39
N PRO A 5 -18.16 -11.20 6.53
CA PRO A 5 -16.76 -11.22 7.00
C PRO A 5 -15.82 -10.53 6.03
N ARG A 6 -16.05 -10.57 4.72
CA ARG A 6 -15.29 -9.83 3.73
C ARG A 6 -15.39 -8.33 3.95
N LEU A 7 -16.60 -7.80 4.11
CA LEU A 7 -16.85 -6.39 4.38
C LEU A 7 -16.18 -5.94 5.67
N ALA A 8 -16.32 -6.72 6.75
CA ALA A 8 -15.71 -6.40 8.04
C ALA A 8 -14.17 -6.29 7.93
N ILE A 9 -13.52 -7.22 7.24
CA ILE A 9 -12.07 -7.20 7.04
C ILE A 9 -11.64 -6.03 6.13
N GLN A 10 -12.43 -5.66 5.11
CA GLN A 10 -12.13 -4.50 4.28
C GLN A 10 -12.18 -3.20 5.08
N ILE A 11 -13.22 -3.01 5.88
CA ILE A 11 -13.36 -1.84 6.74
C ILE A 11 -12.24 -1.80 7.78
N ALA A 12 -11.94 -2.91 8.44
CA ALA A 12 -10.85 -3.00 9.41
C ALA A 12 -9.49 -2.67 8.76
N SER A 13 -9.23 -3.18 7.54
CA SER A 13 -8.02 -2.86 6.78
C SER A 13 -7.93 -1.39 6.41
N ALA A 14 -9.03 -0.77 5.98
CA ALA A 14 -9.07 0.66 5.68
C ALA A 14 -8.73 1.51 6.93
N ILE A 15 -9.33 1.17 8.07
CA ILE A 15 -9.05 1.85 9.35
C ILE A 15 -7.56 1.72 9.70
N LEU A 16 -6.98 0.52 9.59
CA LEU A 16 -5.56 0.29 9.89
C LEU A 16 -4.64 1.10 8.95
N TYR A 17 -4.98 1.20 7.67
CA TYR A 17 -4.23 2.05 6.73
C TYR A 17 -4.25 3.52 7.17
N PHE A 18 -5.40 4.08 7.52
CA PHE A 18 -5.49 5.48 7.96
C PHE A 18 -4.81 5.73 9.31
N ILE A 19 -4.88 4.78 10.25
CA ILE A 19 -4.11 4.87 11.49
C ILE A 19 -2.61 4.89 11.19
N LEU A 20 -2.15 4.03 10.27
CA LEU A 20 -0.74 3.95 9.87
C LEU A 20 -0.27 5.27 9.23
N VAL A 21 -1.10 5.87 8.36
CA VAL A 21 -0.85 7.21 7.78
C VAL A 21 -0.62 8.25 8.86
N ARG A 22 -1.47 8.27 9.90
CA ARG A 22 -1.34 9.21 11.02
C ARG A 22 0.01 9.10 11.74
N TYR A 23 0.55 7.89 11.88
CA TYR A 23 1.88 7.70 12.45
C TYR A 23 2.98 8.12 11.48
N MET A 24 2.86 7.77 10.21
CA MET A 24 3.90 8.02 9.20
C MET A 24 3.99 9.48 8.73
N ILE A 25 2.96 10.30 8.95
CA ILE A 25 3.00 11.73 8.61
C ILE A 25 3.77 12.56 9.65
N LYS A 26 4.00 12.03 10.87
CA LYS A 26 4.71 12.76 11.93
C LYS A 26 6.11 13.20 11.56
N PRO A 27 6.98 12.35 10.96
CA PRO A 27 8.31 12.77 10.52
C PRO A 27 8.28 13.96 9.56
N TYR A 28 7.31 13.99 8.63
CA TYR A 28 7.13 15.14 7.74
C TYR A 28 6.78 16.42 8.51
N GLY A 29 5.89 16.33 9.50
CA GLY A 29 5.54 17.47 10.36
C GLY A 29 6.73 18.05 11.11
N LEU A 30 7.72 17.24 11.47
CA LEU A 30 8.92 17.64 12.19
C LEU A 30 10.02 18.20 11.27
N THR A 31 10.28 17.51 10.15
CA THR A 31 11.42 17.82 9.26
C THR A 31 11.03 18.67 8.06
N ARG A 32 9.76 18.70 7.69
CA ARG A 32 9.21 19.30 6.45
C ARG A 32 9.88 18.81 5.16
N GLU A 33 10.56 17.67 5.21
CA GLU A 33 11.19 17.07 4.06
C GLU A 33 10.19 16.26 3.23
N GLU A 34 10.02 16.61 1.98
CA GLU A 34 9.04 16.00 1.06
C GLU A 34 9.22 14.49 0.86
N ARG A 35 10.45 13.99 1.06
CA ARG A 35 10.75 12.55 0.99
C ARG A 35 9.91 11.70 1.96
N TYR A 36 9.49 12.27 3.08
CA TYR A 36 8.66 11.56 4.07
C TYR A 36 7.17 11.53 3.73
N LEU A 37 6.73 12.25 2.69
CA LEU A 37 5.34 12.22 2.23
C LEU A 37 4.99 11.00 1.39
N GLY A 38 5.97 10.40 0.73
CA GLY A 38 5.70 9.31 -0.20
C GLY A 38 5.07 8.09 0.47
N LEU A 39 5.57 7.68 1.63
CA LEU A 39 5.03 6.55 2.37
C LEU A 39 3.58 6.79 2.85
N PRO A 40 3.26 7.89 3.56
CA PRO A 40 1.90 8.20 3.97
C PRO A 40 0.93 8.25 2.80
N LEU A 41 1.30 8.90 1.69
CA LEU A 41 0.46 9.00 0.50
C LEU A 41 0.17 7.62 -0.11
N GLY A 42 1.16 6.75 -0.23
CA GLY A 42 0.96 5.38 -0.70
C GLY A 42 -0.05 4.62 0.17
N PHE A 43 0.05 4.75 1.50
CA PHE A 43 -0.91 4.13 2.42
C PHE A 43 -2.29 4.80 2.40
N VAL A 44 -2.41 6.11 2.12
CA VAL A 44 -3.71 6.76 1.86
C VAL A 44 -4.38 6.13 0.65
N PHE A 45 -3.68 5.97 -0.48
CA PHE A 45 -4.24 5.34 -1.67
C PHE A 45 -4.67 3.90 -1.43
N LEU A 46 -3.90 3.13 -0.64
CA LEU A 46 -4.30 1.79 -0.22
C LEU A 46 -5.56 1.82 0.64
N GLY A 47 -5.65 2.73 1.61
CA GLY A 47 -6.84 2.90 2.46
C GLY A 47 -8.07 3.27 1.64
N VAL A 48 -7.96 4.23 0.72
CA VAL A 48 -9.05 4.62 -0.19
C VAL A 48 -9.46 3.44 -1.07
N SER A 49 -8.52 2.63 -1.59
CA SER A 49 -8.86 1.45 -2.38
C SER A 49 -9.69 0.43 -1.60
N GLU A 50 -9.42 0.25 -0.29
CA GLU A 50 -10.22 -0.65 0.57
C GLU A 50 -11.63 -0.08 0.84
N VAL A 51 -11.76 1.23 1.02
CA VAL A 51 -13.07 1.90 1.17
C VAL A 51 -13.90 1.73 -0.11
N LEU A 52 -13.32 1.96 -1.28
CA LEU A 52 -13.99 1.77 -2.56
C LEU A 52 -14.46 0.31 -2.73
N LEU A 53 -13.62 -0.64 -2.34
CA LEU A 53 -13.98 -2.05 -2.41
C LEU A 53 -15.11 -2.41 -1.43
N ALA A 54 -15.10 -1.83 -0.21
CA ALA A 54 -16.16 -2.01 0.77
C ALA A 54 -17.49 -1.44 0.26
N ILE A 55 -17.47 -0.25 -0.35
CA ILE A 55 -18.66 0.35 -0.97
C ILE A 55 -19.15 -0.53 -2.12
N GLY A 56 -18.25 -1.05 -2.97
CA GLY A 56 -18.61 -1.95 -4.08
C GLY A 56 -19.23 -3.31 -3.63
N ILE A 57 -19.02 -3.71 -2.37
CA ILE A 57 -19.72 -4.89 -1.80
C ILE A 57 -21.15 -4.54 -1.41
N ILE A 58 -21.38 -3.32 -0.93
CA ILE A 58 -22.70 -2.85 -0.46
C ILE A 58 -23.56 -2.41 -1.64
N THR A 59 -22.94 -1.78 -2.64
CA THR A 59 -23.61 -1.28 -3.84
C THR A 59 -23.31 -2.21 -5.03
N PRO A 60 -24.30 -2.54 -5.89
CA PRO A 60 -24.07 -3.41 -7.04
C PRO A 60 -23.32 -2.71 -8.19
N LEU A 61 -22.31 -1.90 -7.87
CA LEU A 61 -21.49 -1.16 -8.84
C LEU A 61 -20.19 -1.93 -9.10
N SER A 62 -20.16 -2.70 -10.17
CA SER A 62 -19.02 -3.52 -10.59
C SER A 62 -17.76 -2.68 -10.89
N GLU A 63 -17.94 -1.43 -11.32
CA GLU A 63 -16.86 -0.50 -11.65
C GLU A 63 -15.98 -0.15 -10.43
N LEU A 64 -16.58 -0.10 -9.23
CA LEU A 64 -15.82 0.21 -8.00
C LEU A 64 -14.73 -0.83 -7.70
N GLY A 65 -14.94 -2.09 -8.07
CA GLY A 65 -13.93 -3.14 -7.97
C GLY A 65 -12.72 -2.85 -8.86
N THR A 66 -12.95 -2.41 -10.07
CA THR A 66 -11.90 -2.06 -11.05
C THR A 66 -11.14 -0.80 -10.61
N ILE A 67 -11.87 0.24 -10.20
CA ILE A 67 -11.26 1.49 -9.69
C ILE A 67 -10.41 1.21 -8.46
N SER A 68 -10.89 0.40 -7.53
CA SER A 68 -10.14 -0.03 -6.34
C SER A 68 -8.84 -0.76 -6.72
N LEU A 69 -8.88 -1.66 -7.72
CA LEU A 69 -7.71 -2.38 -8.21
C LEU A 69 -6.66 -1.42 -8.82
N ILE A 70 -7.11 -0.46 -9.63
CA ILE A 70 -6.26 0.57 -10.21
C ILE A 70 -5.59 1.42 -9.12
N MET A 71 -6.38 1.92 -8.16
CA MET A 71 -5.89 2.72 -7.04
C MET A 71 -4.86 1.96 -6.20
N ARG A 72 -5.09 0.68 -5.95
CA ARG A 72 -4.16 -0.20 -5.22
C ARG A 72 -2.86 -0.40 -5.98
N THR A 73 -2.94 -0.70 -7.27
CA THR A 73 -1.75 -0.87 -8.11
C THR A 73 -0.94 0.41 -8.18
N PHE A 74 -1.62 1.54 -8.36
CA PHE A 74 -1.01 2.86 -8.30
C PHE A 74 -0.28 3.11 -6.96
N ALA A 75 -0.92 2.77 -5.84
CA ALA A 75 -0.30 2.91 -4.53
C ALA A 75 1.02 2.13 -4.41
N PHE A 76 1.09 0.90 -4.94
CA PHE A 76 2.32 0.11 -4.92
C PHE A 76 3.39 0.66 -5.86
N VAL A 77 3.01 1.13 -7.05
CA VAL A 77 3.92 1.83 -7.97
C VAL A 77 4.48 3.07 -7.27
N PHE A 78 3.63 3.87 -6.64
CA PHE A 78 4.04 5.06 -5.93
C PHE A 78 4.98 4.77 -4.75
N LEU A 79 4.69 3.74 -3.97
CA LEU A 79 5.58 3.27 -2.91
C LEU A 79 6.93 2.80 -3.47
N ALA A 80 6.94 2.04 -4.56
CA ALA A 80 8.17 1.59 -5.20
C ALA A 80 9.04 2.77 -5.67
N PHE A 81 8.43 3.80 -6.27
CA PHE A 81 9.14 5.03 -6.62
C PHE A 81 9.67 5.76 -5.39
N THR A 82 8.89 5.84 -4.31
CA THR A 82 9.34 6.46 -3.04
C THR A 82 10.62 5.78 -2.53
N TYR A 83 10.66 4.45 -2.52
CA TYR A 83 11.85 3.70 -2.10
C TYR A 83 13.02 3.86 -3.08
N TYR A 84 12.75 3.93 -4.39
CA TYR A 84 13.78 4.17 -5.40
C TYR A 84 14.47 5.52 -5.21
N PHE A 85 13.70 6.60 -5.09
CA PHE A 85 14.24 7.96 -4.97
C PHE A 85 14.79 8.28 -3.57
N SER A 86 14.39 7.55 -2.54
CA SER A 86 14.94 7.70 -1.19
C SER A 86 16.44 7.41 -1.10
N ARG A 87 17.00 6.70 -2.07
CA ARG A 87 18.41 6.25 -2.05
C ARG A 87 19.40 7.32 -2.45
N GLU A 88 19.02 8.26 -3.30
CA GLU A 88 19.93 9.31 -3.79
C GLU A 88 19.24 10.68 -3.73
N PRO A 89 19.58 11.53 -2.75
CA PRO A 89 19.13 12.92 -2.72
C PRO A 89 19.85 13.71 -3.80
N THR A 90 19.44 13.58 -5.05
CA THR A 90 19.94 14.43 -6.12
C THR A 90 19.38 15.85 -5.96
N ARG A 91 20.23 16.87 -6.24
CA ARG A 91 19.92 18.29 -6.12
C ARG A 91 18.64 18.73 -6.88
N ASN A 92 18.15 17.90 -7.81
CA ASN A 92 16.93 18.10 -8.58
C ASN A 92 15.78 17.12 -8.18
N SER A 93 15.87 16.45 -7.03
CA SER A 93 14.90 15.40 -6.68
C SER A 93 13.48 15.94 -6.56
N ARG A 94 13.28 17.19 -6.10
CA ARG A 94 11.96 17.82 -6.00
C ARG A 94 11.25 17.93 -7.35
N PHE A 95 11.98 18.41 -8.36
CA PHE A 95 11.42 18.61 -9.70
C PHE A 95 11.06 17.28 -10.36
N VAL A 96 11.95 16.29 -10.27
CA VAL A 96 11.70 14.95 -10.78
C VAL A 96 10.51 14.31 -10.04
N TRP A 97 10.41 14.51 -8.73
CA TRP A 97 9.32 13.98 -7.91
C TRP A 97 7.97 14.59 -8.27
N ILE A 98 7.92 15.92 -8.39
CA ILE A 98 6.69 16.65 -8.76
C ILE A 98 6.23 16.23 -10.16
N ILE A 99 7.15 16.15 -11.14
CA ILE A 99 6.83 15.71 -12.51
C ILE A 99 6.33 14.27 -12.50
N THR A 100 7.03 13.36 -11.83
CA THR A 100 6.64 11.95 -11.76
C THR A 100 5.27 11.79 -11.11
N LEU A 101 5.03 12.47 -9.99
CA LEU A 101 3.76 12.46 -9.29
C LEU A 101 2.63 13.03 -10.18
N SER A 102 2.86 14.18 -10.81
CA SER A 102 1.90 14.79 -11.73
C SER A 102 1.57 13.87 -12.91
N PHE A 103 2.58 13.26 -13.52
CA PHE A 103 2.39 12.32 -14.62
C PHE A 103 1.60 11.07 -14.20
N ILE A 104 1.88 10.55 -13.02
CA ILE A 104 1.16 9.39 -12.46
C ILE A 104 -0.29 9.77 -12.14
N ILE A 105 -0.54 10.93 -11.52
CA ILE A 105 -1.89 11.41 -11.21
C ILE A 105 -2.69 11.62 -12.50
N VAL A 106 -2.12 12.29 -13.49
CA VAL A 106 -2.76 12.53 -14.79
C VAL A 106 -3.04 11.19 -15.50
N GLY A 107 -2.08 10.29 -15.54
CA GLY A 107 -2.25 8.96 -16.13
C GLY A 107 -3.36 8.16 -15.46
N LEU A 108 -3.41 8.18 -14.12
CA LEU A 108 -4.45 7.50 -13.35
C LEU A 108 -5.84 8.12 -13.57
N THR A 109 -5.92 9.45 -13.56
CA THR A 109 -7.19 10.17 -13.79
C THR A 109 -7.72 9.89 -15.18
N THR A 110 -6.84 9.90 -16.20
CA THR A 110 -7.20 9.57 -17.58
C THR A 110 -7.68 8.14 -17.71
N LEU A 111 -6.99 7.21 -17.04
CA LEU A 111 -7.35 5.79 -17.03
C LEU A 111 -8.69 5.55 -16.31
N CYS A 112 -8.92 6.18 -15.15
CA CYS A 112 -10.20 6.12 -14.45
C CYS A 112 -11.34 6.71 -15.28
N LEU A 113 -11.12 7.86 -15.91
CA LEU A 113 -12.10 8.49 -16.81
C LEU A 113 -12.41 7.60 -18.02
N SER A 114 -11.41 6.99 -18.65
CA SER A 114 -11.63 6.09 -19.78
C SER A 114 -12.41 4.83 -19.40
N LEU A 115 -12.22 4.31 -18.18
CA LEU A 115 -12.97 3.16 -17.67
C LEU A 115 -14.42 3.50 -17.30
N VAL A 116 -14.66 4.72 -16.80
CA VAL A 116 -16.01 5.19 -16.45
C VAL A 116 -16.80 5.61 -17.72
N SER A 117 -16.13 6.18 -18.72
CA SER A 117 -16.74 6.65 -19.96
C SER A 117 -16.86 5.58 -21.05
N ALA A 118 -16.13 4.47 -20.94
CA ALA A 118 -16.28 3.36 -21.87
C ALA A 118 -17.50 2.52 -21.51
N PRO A 119 -18.57 2.53 -22.30
CA PRO A 119 -19.65 1.57 -22.11
C PRO A 119 -19.08 0.18 -22.32
N LEU A 120 -18.87 -0.57 -21.23
CA LEU A 120 -18.74 -2.02 -21.17
C LEU A 120 -18.08 -2.67 -22.41
N MET A 121 -16.86 -2.31 -22.73
CA MET A 121 -16.09 -3.09 -23.69
C MET A 121 -15.74 -4.43 -23.06
N THR A 122 -16.47 -5.44 -23.50
CA THR A 122 -16.17 -6.88 -23.49
C THR A 122 -15.42 -7.40 -22.27
N THR A 123 -16.11 -8.23 -21.52
CA THR A 123 -15.65 -8.95 -20.31
C THR A 123 -14.23 -9.54 -20.40
N GLY A 124 -13.73 -9.88 -21.59
CA GLY A 124 -12.40 -10.45 -21.78
C GLY A 124 -11.23 -9.47 -21.61
N ILE A 125 -11.36 -8.25 -22.09
CA ILE A 125 -10.28 -7.22 -21.97
C ILE A 125 -10.14 -6.79 -20.50
N SER A 126 -11.25 -6.70 -19.77
CA SER A 126 -11.21 -6.31 -18.36
C SER A 126 -10.53 -7.37 -17.48
N ALA A 127 -10.71 -8.66 -17.77
CA ALA A 127 -10.07 -9.75 -17.02
C ALA A 127 -8.55 -9.75 -17.20
N ASN A 128 -8.07 -9.69 -18.44
CA ASN A 128 -6.65 -9.64 -18.74
C ASN A 128 -5.97 -8.39 -18.19
N PHE A 129 -6.64 -7.25 -18.25
CA PHE A 129 -6.15 -5.99 -17.66
C PHE A 129 -6.05 -6.11 -16.14
N GLY A 130 -7.04 -6.72 -15.48
CA GLY A 130 -7.01 -6.97 -14.04
C GLY A 130 -5.85 -7.86 -13.62
N ILE A 131 -5.53 -8.91 -14.40
CA ILE A 131 -4.38 -9.78 -14.16
C ILE A 131 -3.07 -8.99 -14.32
N PHE A 132 -2.94 -8.20 -15.37
CA PHE A 132 -1.76 -7.35 -15.60
C PHE A 132 -1.49 -6.39 -14.45
N LEU A 133 -2.52 -5.70 -13.95
CA LEU A 133 -2.39 -4.79 -12.81
C LEU A 133 -1.92 -5.51 -11.54
N ARG A 134 -2.39 -6.72 -11.28
CA ARG A 134 -1.95 -7.53 -10.12
C ARG A 134 -0.50 -7.98 -10.26
N ILE A 135 -0.09 -8.37 -11.45
CA ILE A 135 1.31 -8.73 -11.74
C ILE A 135 2.20 -7.51 -11.52
N LEU A 136 1.82 -6.33 -12.03
CA LEU A 136 2.57 -5.09 -11.82
C LEU A 136 2.69 -4.75 -10.33
N ALA A 137 1.60 -4.89 -9.56
CA ALA A 137 1.61 -4.69 -8.12
C ALA A 137 2.58 -5.64 -7.40
N LEU A 138 2.64 -6.92 -7.82
CA LEU A 138 3.58 -7.91 -7.29
C LEU A 138 5.04 -7.54 -7.59
N PHE A 139 5.35 -7.09 -8.80
CA PHE A 139 6.69 -6.62 -9.15
C PHE A 139 7.11 -5.43 -8.26
N CYS A 140 6.23 -4.46 -8.07
CA CYS A 140 6.49 -3.31 -7.20
C CYS A 140 6.74 -3.75 -5.75
N LEU A 141 5.91 -4.63 -5.21
CA LEU A 141 6.07 -5.14 -3.85
C LEU A 141 7.35 -5.96 -3.68
N SER A 142 7.70 -6.80 -4.66
CA SER A 142 8.95 -7.55 -4.67
C SER A 142 10.16 -6.62 -4.65
N TYR A 143 10.13 -5.56 -5.46
CA TYR A 143 11.16 -4.54 -5.46
C TYR A 143 11.31 -3.86 -4.10
N ILE A 144 10.19 -3.43 -3.49
CA ILE A 144 10.20 -2.79 -2.16
C ILE A 144 10.75 -3.76 -1.11
N CYS A 145 10.35 -5.03 -1.14
CA CYS A 145 10.79 -6.06 -0.22
C CYS A 145 12.30 -6.28 -0.31
N ILE A 146 12.84 -6.43 -1.51
CA ILE A 146 14.28 -6.59 -1.76
C ILE A 146 15.04 -5.34 -1.32
N HIS A 147 14.52 -4.15 -1.64
CA HIS A 147 15.17 -2.89 -1.28
C HIS A 147 15.22 -2.71 0.24
N THR A 148 14.14 -2.95 0.95
CA THR A 148 14.07 -2.82 2.42
C THR A 148 14.91 -3.89 3.12
N LEU A 149 14.95 -5.11 2.61
CA LEU A 149 15.81 -6.18 3.12
C LEU A 149 17.30 -5.83 2.93
N ARG A 150 17.67 -5.32 1.76
CA ARG A 150 19.05 -4.88 1.50
C ARG A 150 19.46 -3.69 2.38
N SER A 151 18.55 -2.80 2.68
CA SER A 151 18.80 -1.70 3.62
C SER A 151 19.05 -2.22 5.03
N HIS A 152 18.25 -3.19 5.48
CA HIS A 152 18.42 -3.84 6.78
C HIS A 152 19.75 -4.59 6.89
N THR A 153 20.20 -5.26 5.82
CA THR A 153 21.50 -5.97 5.84
C THR A 153 22.71 -5.04 5.94
N LYS A 154 22.57 -3.77 5.52
CA LYS A 154 23.64 -2.78 5.64
C LYS A 154 23.72 -2.14 7.03
N GLU A 155 22.57 -1.87 7.61
CA GLU A 155 22.43 -1.28 8.94
C GLU A 155 21.43 -2.13 9.75
N PRO A 156 21.93 -3.21 10.41
CA PRO A 156 21.06 -4.14 11.13
C PRO A 156 20.50 -3.48 12.39
N ASP A 157 19.25 -3.07 12.33
CA ASP A 157 18.44 -2.67 13.49
C ASP A 157 17.32 -3.71 13.68
N PRO A 158 17.15 -4.28 14.88
CA PRO A 158 16.12 -5.28 15.16
C PRO A 158 14.69 -4.78 14.94
N THR A 159 14.48 -3.48 14.81
CA THR A 159 13.15 -2.91 14.49
C THR A 159 12.90 -2.85 12.99
N THR A 160 13.93 -2.68 12.16
CA THR A 160 13.77 -2.49 10.71
C THR A 160 13.48 -3.79 9.95
N ILE A 161 13.79 -4.96 10.53
CA ILE A 161 13.49 -6.28 9.92
C ILE A 161 11.99 -6.50 9.71
N TRP A 162 11.15 -5.88 10.51
CA TRP A 162 9.70 -6.05 10.42
C TRP A 162 9.10 -5.37 9.18
N ILE A 163 9.79 -4.38 8.60
CA ILE A 163 9.32 -3.66 7.41
C ILE A 163 9.28 -4.58 6.18
N PRO A 164 10.38 -5.26 5.78
CA PRO A 164 10.33 -6.20 4.67
C PRO A 164 9.35 -7.35 4.90
N ILE A 165 9.21 -7.84 6.14
CA ILE A 165 8.21 -8.88 6.47
C ILE A 165 6.79 -8.37 6.22
N GLY A 166 6.47 -7.14 6.60
CA GLY A 166 5.17 -6.52 6.31
C GLY A 166 4.89 -6.43 4.81
N PHE A 167 5.87 -6.01 4.01
CA PHE A 167 5.73 -5.97 2.55
C PHE A 167 5.64 -7.35 1.91
N LEU A 168 6.35 -8.34 2.44
CA LEU A 168 6.24 -9.74 2.00
C LEU A 168 4.81 -10.27 2.22
N LEU A 169 4.20 -9.99 3.36
CA LEU A 169 2.83 -10.39 3.64
C LEU A 169 1.81 -9.68 2.73
N LEU A 170 2.06 -8.40 2.40
CA LEU A 170 1.26 -7.72 1.37
C LEU A 170 1.43 -8.36 -0.02
N ALA A 171 2.64 -8.78 -0.37
CA ALA A 171 2.90 -9.49 -1.63
C ALA A 171 2.17 -10.85 -1.67
N ILE A 172 2.20 -11.62 -0.59
CA ILE A 172 1.43 -12.86 -0.45
C ILE A 172 -0.06 -12.59 -0.64
N SER A 173 -0.58 -11.52 -0.04
CA SER A 173 -1.98 -11.13 -0.22
C SER A 173 -2.31 -10.80 -1.68
N GLN A 174 -1.44 -10.08 -2.40
CA GLN A 174 -1.65 -9.78 -3.83
C GLN A 174 -1.53 -11.04 -4.70
N TYR A 175 -0.59 -11.92 -4.40
CA TYR A 175 -0.46 -13.21 -5.07
C TYR A 175 -1.72 -14.08 -4.91
N SER A 176 -2.27 -14.16 -3.70
CA SER A 176 -3.54 -14.87 -3.45
C SER A 176 -4.70 -14.31 -4.28
N GLN A 177 -4.75 -12.99 -4.45
CA GLN A 177 -5.76 -12.35 -5.31
C GLN A 177 -5.51 -12.61 -6.79
N LEU A 178 -4.25 -12.77 -7.22
CA LEU A 178 -3.91 -13.15 -8.59
C LEU A 178 -4.35 -14.57 -8.90
N ILE A 179 -4.05 -15.55 -8.03
CA ILE A 179 -4.50 -16.93 -8.17
C ILE A 179 -6.01 -16.99 -8.31
N ARG A 180 -6.73 -16.27 -7.44
CA ARG A 180 -8.19 -16.20 -7.49
C ARG A 180 -8.72 -15.64 -8.81
N ALA A 181 -8.00 -14.70 -9.44
CA ALA A 181 -8.41 -14.13 -10.72
C ALA A 181 -8.13 -15.07 -11.90
N ALA A 182 -7.16 -15.99 -11.75
CA ALA A 182 -6.78 -16.94 -12.77
C ALA A 182 -7.60 -18.25 -12.72
N ASP A 183 -8.06 -18.66 -11.53
CA ASP A 183 -8.80 -19.91 -11.33
C ASP A 183 -10.00 -19.69 -10.40
N GLU A 184 -11.22 -19.76 -10.96
CA GLU A 184 -12.44 -19.49 -10.22
C GLU A 184 -12.91 -20.68 -9.36
N ASN A 185 -12.43 -21.91 -9.59
CA ASN A 185 -13.12 -23.09 -9.10
C ASN A 185 -12.49 -23.84 -7.94
N TYR A 186 -11.17 -23.84 -7.75
CA TYR A 186 -10.55 -24.82 -6.85
C TYR A 186 -9.99 -24.28 -5.53
N LEU A 187 -9.49 -23.05 -5.49
CA LEU A 187 -8.80 -22.49 -4.33
C LEU A 187 -9.48 -21.24 -3.74
N TYR A 188 -10.73 -20.99 -4.14
CA TYR A 188 -11.42 -19.73 -3.83
C TYR A 188 -11.46 -19.41 -2.33
N GLY A 189 -11.80 -20.37 -1.47
CA GLY A 189 -11.93 -20.14 -0.04
C GLY A 189 -10.58 -19.96 0.66
N VAL A 190 -9.63 -20.85 0.40
CA VAL A 190 -8.32 -20.88 1.09
C VAL A 190 -7.46 -19.71 0.64
N ALA A 191 -7.35 -19.47 -0.67
CA ALA A 191 -6.59 -18.35 -1.20
C ALA A 191 -7.18 -17.00 -0.75
N PHE A 192 -8.51 -16.90 -0.70
CA PHE A 192 -9.18 -15.69 -0.26
C PHE A 192 -8.92 -15.38 1.22
N ILE A 193 -9.16 -16.33 2.11
CA ILE A 193 -8.96 -16.17 3.55
C ILE A 193 -7.47 -15.96 3.85
N GLY A 194 -6.59 -16.77 3.24
CA GLY A 194 -5.14 -16.65 3.41
C GLY A 194 -4.61 -15.28 2.97
N GLY A 195 -5.09 -14.76 1.83
CA GLY A 195 -4.71 -13.45 1.34
C GLY A 195 -5.19 -12.31 2.23
N LEU A 196 -6.42 -12.39 2.74
CA LEU A 196 -6.96 -11.39 3.68
C LEU A 196 -6.20 -11.41 5.01
N THR A 197 -5.93 -12.60 5.55
CA THR A 197 -5.19 -12.78 6.80
C THR A 197 -3.76 -12.27 6.66
N ALA A 198 -3.07 -12.60 5.58
CA ALA A 198 -1.70 -12.13 5.32
C ALA A 198 -1.65 -10.59 5.25
N ARG A 199 -2.62 -9.95 4.59
CA ARG A 199 -2.72 -8.50 4.54
C ARG A 199 -2.91 -7.90 5.92
N PHE A 200 -3.84 -8.43 6.69
CA PHE A 200 -4.15 -7.93 8.04
C PHE A 200 -2.93 -8.05 8.97
N ILE A 201 -2.25 -9.19 8.96
CA ILE A 201 -1.02 -9.39 9.73
C ILE A 201 0.08 -8.42 9.26
N GLY A 202 0.25 -8.23 7.95
CA GLY A 202 1.21 -7.28 7.41
C GLY A 202 0.96 -5.84 7.90
N LEU A 203 -0.30 -5.41 7.91
CA LEU A 203 -0.70 -4.09 8.44
C LEU A 203 -0.46 -3.98 9.95
N ALA A 204 -0.77 -5.02 10.71
CA ALA A 204 -0.50 -5.06 12.16
C ALA A 204 1.01 -4.94 12.44
N ILE A 205 1.86 -5.59 11.65
CA ILE A 205 3.31 -5.47 11.74
C ILE A 205 3.77 -4.04 11.45
N PHE A 206 3.28 -3.40 10.39
CA PHE A 206 3.61 -2.00 10.12
C PHE A 206 3.19 -1.07 11.24
N LEU A 207 1.98 -1.26 11.77
CA LEU A 207 1.48 -0.46 12.89
C LEU A 207 2.32 -0.66 14.15
N PHE A 208 2.66 -1.90 14.48
CA PHE A 208 3.53 -2.22 15.62
C PHE A 208 4.92 -1.58 15.46
N THR A 209 5.51 -1.67 14.27
CA THR A 209 6.82 -1.08 13.98
C THR A 209 6.77 0.43 14.10
N ALA A 210 5.76 1.07 13.51
CA ALA A 210 5.56 2.51 13.61
C ALA A 210 5.39 2.94 15.07
N TYR A 211 4.51 2.26 15.82
CA TYR A 211 4.29 2.55 17.24
C TYR A 211 5.56 2.45 18.07
N ARG A 212 6.34 1.37 17.88
CA ARG A 212 7.59 1.13 18.61
C ARG A 212 8.64 2.21 18.31
N THR A 213 8.78 2.57 17.05
CA THR A 213 9.73 3.61 16.62
C THR A 213 9.41 4.96 17.24
N PHE A 214 8.14 5.36 17.21
CA PHE A 214 7.74 6.67 17.76
C PHE A 214 7.71 6.72 19.29
N ASN A 215 7.41 5.63 20.00
CA ASN A 215 7.46 5.60 21.45
C ASN A 215 8.90 5.60 21.99
N LYS A 216 9.85 5.00 21.28
CA LYS A 216 11.26 5.02 21.67
C LYS A 216 11.84 6.43 21.60
N SER A 217 11.49 7.19 20.54
CA SER A 217 11.92 8.59 20.39
C SER A 217 11.43 9.48 21.54
N ARG A 218 10.17 9.32 21.95
CA ARG A 218 9.59 10.10 23.05
C ARG A 218 10.24 9.85 24.42
N LYS A 219 10.72 8.62 24.66
CA LYS A 219 11.40 8.30 25.93
C LYS A 219 12.81 8.88 25.99
N SER A 220 13.53 8.98 24.86
CA SER A 220 14.87 9.58 24.83
C SER A 220 14.79 11.09 25.06
N GLU A 221 13.84 11.80 24.47
CA GLU A 221 13.65 13.24 24.67
C GLU A 221 13.31 13.59 26.14
N GLY A 222 12.44 12.82 26.79
CA GLY A 222 12.08 13.05 28.18
C GLY A 222 13.20 12.78 29.20
N ILE A 223 14.19 11.96 28.85
CA ILE A 223 15.38 11.71 29.69
C ILE A 223 16.38 12.85 29.56
N ASP A 224 16.56 13.39 28.34
CA ASP A 224 17.48 14.51 28.10
C ASP A 224 16.97 15.82 28.73
N GLU A 225 15.67 16.04 28.78
CA GLU A 225 15.06 17.19 29.44
C GLU A 225 15.22 17.13 30.98
N LYS A 226 15.12 15.93 31.54
CA LYS A 226 15.30 15.69 32.97
C LYS A 226 16.76 15.78 33.45
N ASN A 227 17.71 15.58 32.54
CA ASN A 227 19.14 15.71 32.86
C ASN A 227 19.66 17.15 32.65
N ARG A 228 18.84 18.05 32.09
CA ARG A 228 19.19 19.48 31.89
C ARG A 228 18.56 20.41 32.95
N SER A 229 17.67 19.91 33.77
CA SER A 229 17.08 20.61 34.94
C SER A 229 17.81 20.26 36.21
#